data_e052a3dac413cca7937e998763b3930c
#
_entry.id   e052a3dac413cca7937e998763b3930c
#
_cell.length_a   1.000
_cell.length_b   1.000
_cell.length_c   1.000
_cell.angle_alpha   90.00
_cell.angle_beta   90.00
_cell.angle_gamma   90.00
#
_symmetry.space_group_name_H-M   'P 1'
#
loop_
_entity.id
_entity.type
_entity.pdbx_description
1 polymer ?
#
loop_
_entity_poly.entity_id
_entity_poly.type
_entity_poly.pdbx_seq_one_letter_code
_entity_poly.pdbx_strand_id
1 'polypeptide(L)'
;PHPLDEVNLDYRVTGGARAGSDDEVMITACRKEIVEDYTAVMELAGLRAVIVDVGLFAMERGYEFVAATLGESLEGRAIALMDFGDVSTRLDLFVDGAVIYGRDQNFGGRILTENIRSRYGIDYREAEALKRTGDLPQNYEADLLAPFREAMAREAARGMEFCLSARHGVEHVDALLICGGCAQIPDMAPLIESHVGVPTLIADPFAPGSGIRASKLVARYAPLMIKAAGLAVRGAT
;
A
#
# COMPACT_ATOMS: atom_id res chain seq x y z
N PRO A 1 -4.62 24.83 4.90
CA PRO A 1 -4.39 25.89 3.94
C PRO A 1 -2.95 26.39 4.08
N HIS A 2 -2.14 26.13 3.03
CA HIS A 2 -0.78 26.64 2.93
C HIS A 2 -0.75 27.75 1.87
N PRO A 3 0.13 28.74 1.98
CA PRO A 3 0.35 29.71 0.93
C PRO A 3 0.72 29.03 -0.39
N LEU A 4 0.27 29.55 -1.52
CA LEU A 4 0.54 28.94 -2.84
C LEU A 4 2.02 28.93 -3.20
N ASP A 5 2.78 29.89 -2.67
CA ASP A 5 4.23 29.98 -2.86
C ASP A 5 5.04 28.92 -2.07
N GLU A 6 4.41 28.25 -1.10
CA GLU A 6 5.01 27.16 -0.31
C GLU A 6 4.66 25.76 -0.80
N VAL A 7 3.81 25.63 -1.84
CA VAL A 7 3.37 24.34 -2.37
C VAL A 7 3.78 24.15 -3.82
N ASN A 8 4.06 22.89 -4.19
CA ASN A 8 4.04 22.42 -5.56
C ASN A 8 2.59 21.98 -5.85
N LEU A 9 2.05 22.43 -6.97
CA LEU A 9 0.68 22.17 -7.36
C LEU A 9 0.66 21.64 -8.79
N ASP A 10 -0.09 20.56 -9.00
CA ASP A 10 -0.38 19.98 -10.31
C ASP A 10 -1.86 19.62 -10.41
N TYR A 11 -2.39 19.44 -11.61
CA TYR A 11 -3.79 19.08 -11.80
C TYR A 11 -3.99 18.16 -13.00
N ARG A 12 -5.06 17.37 -12.94
CA ARG A 12 -5.52 16.52 -14.03
C ARG A 12 -7.04 16.68 -14.21
N VAL A 13 -7.49 16.88 -15.43
CA VAL A 13 -8.92 16.83 -15.76
C VAL A 13 -9.38 15.38 -15.72
N THR A 14 -10.36 15.06 -14.89
CA THR A 14 -10.84 13.69 -14.64
C THR A 14 -12.20 13.40 -15.28
N GLY A 15 -12.98 14.44 -15.61
CA GLY A 15 -14.30 14.32 -16.21
C GLY A 15 -14.29 14.70 -17.69
N GLY A 16 -14.96 13.91 -18.52
CA GLY A 16 -15.30 14.30 -19.89
C GLY A 16 -16.45 15.31 -19.86
N ALA A 17 -16.20 16.52 -20.33
CA ALA A 17 -17.23 17.53 -20.46
C ALA A 17 -18.39 17.03 -21.33
N ARG A 18 -19.57 16.85 -20.76
CA ARG A 18 -20.79 16.97 -21.54
C ARG A 18 -20.90 18.44 -21.95
N ALA A 19 -21.19 18.71 -23.20
CA ALA A 19 -21.29 20.09 -23.70
C ALA A 19 -22.19 20.93 -22.77
N GLY A 20 -21.57 21.91 -22.06
CA GLY A 20 -22.23 22.80 -21.11
C GLY A 20 -22.13 22.44 -19.61
N SER A 21 -21.31 21.45 -19.21
CA SER A 21 -20.97 21.19 -17.81
C SER A 21 -19.54 21.67 -17.49
N ASP A 22 -19.30 22.04 -16.22
CA ASP A 22 -17.96 22.31 -15.73
C ASP A 22 -17.08 21.05 -15.77
N ASP A 23 -15.80 21.23 -16.07
CA ASP A 23 -14.83 20.13 -16.03
C ASP A 23 -14.54 19.74 -14.57
N GLU A 24 -14.51 18.44 -14.30
CA GLU A 24 -14.04 17.92 -13.02
C GLU A 24 -12.52 17.84 -13.03
N VAL A 25 -11.89 18.49 -12.04
CA VAL A 25 -10.44 18.61 -11.96
C VAL A 25 -9.92 18.05 -10.65
N MET A 26 -9.04 17.06 -10.75
CA MET A 26 -8.28 16.56 -9.60
C MET A 26 -7.04 17.44 -9.40
N ILE A 27 -6.93 18.06 -8.23
CA ILE A 27 -5.80 18.91 -7.86
C ILE A 27 -4.91 18.13 -6.87
N THR A 28 -3.62 18.12 -7.12
CA THR A 28 -2.60 17.59 -6.22
C THR A 28 -1.72 18.72 -5.72
N ALA A 29 -1.55 18.81 -4.40
CA ALA A 29 -0.68 19.79 -3.77
C ALA A 29 0.26 19.12 -2.74
N CYS A 30 1.52 19.49 -2.75
CA CYS A 30 2.52 19.04 -1.78
C CYS A 30 3.40 20.21 -1.37
N ARG A 31 3.75 20.30 -0.07
CA ARG A 31 4.69 21.31 0.39
C ARG A 31 6.04 21.18 -0.33
N LYS A 32 6.62 22.29 -0.75
CA LYS A 32 7.91 22.32 -1.45
C LYS A 32 9.01 21.67 -0.63
N GLU A 33 9.07 21.96 0.67
CA GLU A 33 9.99 21.37 1.63
C GLU A 33 10.03 19.84 1.56
N ILE A 34 8.86 19.17 1.48
CA ILE A 34 8.79 17.70 1.39
C ILE A 34 9.42 17.20 0.09
N VAL A 35 9.14 17.87 -1.02
CA VAL A 35 9.72 17.49 -2.33
C VAL A 35 11.23 17.72 -2.32
N GLU A 36 11.70 18.84 -1.76
CA GLU A 36 13.11 19.19 -1.65
C GLU A 36 13.86 18.19 -0.78
N ASP A 37 13.30 17.75 0.35
CA ASP A 37 13.90 16.74 1.22
C ASP A 37 14.09 15.41 0.49
N TYR A 38 13.06 14.93 -0.24
CA TYR A 38 13.17 13.70 -1.02
C TYR A 38 14.18 13.82 -2.17
N THR A 39 14.20 14.94 -2.87
CA THR A 39 15.16 15.16 -3.96
C THR A 39 16.58 15.24 -3.43
N ALA A 40 16.82 15.89 -2.29
CA ALA A 40 18.12 15.95 -1.63
C ALA A 40 18.64 14.55 -1.22
N VAL A 41 17.75 13.67 -0.72
CA VAL A 41 18.12 12.27 -0.41
C VAL A 41 18.56 11.52 -1.68
N MET A 42 17.86 11.72 -2.81
CA MET A 42 18.23 11.11 -4.08
C MET A 42 19.58 11.62 -4.60
N GLU A 43 19.83 12.92 -4.50
CA GLU A 43 21.11 13.55 -4.88
C GLU A 43 22.27 13.04 -4.04
N LEU A 44 22.09 12.90 -2.71
CA LEU A 44 23.07 12.30 -1.81
C LEU A 44 23.40 10.85 -2.17
N ALA A 45 22.43 10.12 -2.73
CA ALA A 45 22.62 8.77 -3.25
C ALA A 45 23.26 8.74 -4.67
N GLY A 46 23.60 9.89 -5.25
CA GLY A 46 24.12 9.99 -6.62
C GLY A 46 23.07 9.79 -7.72
N LEU A 47 21.80 9.92 -7.37
CA LEU A 47 20.65 9.77 -8.28
C LEU A 47 20.03 11.14 -8.57
N ARG A 48 19.45 11.31 -9.76
CA ARG A 48 18.69 12.50 -10.14
C ARG A 48 17.20 12.17 -10.12
N ALA A 49 16.44 12.86 -9.27
CA ALA A 49 14.99 12.82 -9.33
C ALA A 49 14.51 13.57 -10.59
N VAL A 50 13.83 12.87 -11.50
CA VAL A 50 13.31 13.46 -12.75
C VAL A 50 11.80 13.62 -12.71
N ILE A 51 11.10 12.84 -11.89
CA ILE A 51 9.66 12.91 -11.70
C ILE A 51 9.38 12.72 -10.20
N VAL A 52 8.50 13.55 -9.66
CA VAL A 52 7.89 13.37 -8.34
C VAL A 52 6.43 12.99 -8.56
N ASP A 53 5.99 11.95 -7.88
CA ASP A 53 4.65 11.40 -8.07
C ASP A 53 3.88 11.26 -6.75
N VAL A 54 2.57 11.14 -6.85
CA VAL A 54 1.69 10.83 -5.73
C VAL A 54 1.70 9.32 -5.47
N GLY A 55 1.88 8.93 -4.21
CA GLY A 55 1.91 7.53 -3.81
C GLY A 55 0.67 6.73 -4.25
N LEU A 56 -0.50 7.37 -4.29
CA LEU A 56 -1.74 6.77 -4.80
C LEU A 56 -1.61 6.38 -6.29
N PHE A 57 -1.17 7.30 -7.14
CA PHE A 57 -1.03 7.03 -8.58
C PHE A 57 0.06 5.99 -8.88
N ALA A 58 1.11 5.97 -8.07
CA ALA A 58 2.11 4.92 -8.14
C ALA A 58 1.50 3.56 -7.75
N MET A 59 0.62 3.53 -6.74
CA MET A 59 -0.07 2.33 -6.31
C MET A 59 -1.06 1.81 -7.36
N GLU A 60 -1.82 2.70 -8.01
CA GLU A 60 -2.71 2.35 -9.13
C GLU A 60 -1.94 1.64 -10.25
N ARG A 61 -0.83 2.23 -10.70
CA ARG A 61 0.02 1.61 -11.73
C ARG A 61 0.67 0.30 -11.26
N GLY A 62 1.06 0.23 -10.00
CA GLY A 62 1.58 -0.99 -9.40
C GLY A 62 0.55 -2.10 -9.31
N TYR A 63 -0.71 -1.74 -9.05
CA TYR A 63 -1.84 -2.66 -9.03
C TYR A 63 -2.06 -3.34 -10.40
N GLU A 64 -1.86 -2.64 -11.52
CA GLU A 64 -2.02 -3.22 -12.86
C GLU A 64 -1.15 -4.48 -13.06
N PHE A 65 0.08 -4.51 -12.52
CA PHE A 65 0.95 -5.68 -12.58
C PHE A 65 0.44 -6.84 -11.73
N VAL A 66 -0.13 -6.54 -10.56
CA VAL A 66 -0.70 -7.57 -9.68
C VAL A 66 -2.00 -8.10 -10.28
N ALA A 67 -2.85 -7.20 -10.79
CA ALA A 67 -4.11 -7.54 -11.42
C ALA A 67 -3.93 -8.48 -12.61
N ALA A 68 -2.89 -8.27 -13.44
CA ALA A 68 -2.54 -9.15 -14.54
C ALA A 68 -2.22 -10.59 -14.11
N THR A 69 -1.88 -10.81 -12.83
CA THR A 69 -1.57 -12.14 -12.30
C THR A 69 -2.78 -12.90 -11.76
N LEU A 70 -3.92 -12.22 -11.59
CA LEU A 70 -5.15 -12.85 -11.07
C LEU A 70 -5.79 -13.82 -12.09
N GLY A 71 -5.33 -13.83 -13.35
CA GLY A 71 -5.70 -14.83 -14.36
C GLY A 71 -7.13 -14.76 -14.88
N GLU A 72 -7.93 -13.81 -14.42
CA GLU A 72 -9.33 -13.62 -14.75
C GLU A 72 -9.59 -12.20 -15.26
N SER A 73 -10.67 -12.01 -16.00
CA SER A 73 -11.13 -10.66 -16.37
C SER A 73 -11.42 -9.86 -15.10
N LEU A 74 -10.97 -8.60 -15.09
CA LEU A 74 -11.29 -7.66 -14.00
C LEU A 74 -12.61 -6.92 -14.25
N GLU A 75 -13.23 -7.12 -15.42
CA GLU A 75 -14.47 -6.45 -15.80
C GLU A 75 -15.60 -6.76 -14.80
N GLY A 76 -16.19 -5.73 -14.23
CA GLY A 76 -17.23 -5.82 -13.21
C GLY A 76 -16.76 -6.28 -11.84
N ARG A 77 -15.45 -6.49 -11.63
CA ARG A 77 -14.92 -6.95 -10.33
C ARG A 77 -14.47 -5.77 -9.46
N ALA A 78 -14.79 -5.91 -8.17
CA ALA A 78 -14.31 -5.03 -7.13
C ALA A 78 -13.15 -5.69 -6.35
N ILE A 79 -11.95 -5.14 -6.47
CA ILE A 79 -10.74 -5.66 -5.81
C ILE A 79 -10.24 -4.63 -4.80
N ALA A 80 -10.11 -5.03 -3.54
CA ALA A 80 -9.46 -4.21 -2.53
C ALA A 80 -7.95 -4.48 -2.49
N LEU A 81 -7.16 -3.42 -2.32
CA LEU A 81 -5.72 -3.50 -2.07
C LEU A 81 -5.41 -2.82 -0.74
N MET A 82 -4.78 -3.54 0.19
CA MET A 82 -4.44 -3.03 1.51
C MET A 82 -2.93 -3.06 1.73
N ASP A 83 -2.32 -1.88 1.79
CA ASP A 83 -0.88 -1.68 2.02
C ASP A 83 -0.63 -1.51 3.53
N PHE A 84 -0.14 -2.56 4.18
CA PHE A 84 0.24 -2.56 5.59
C PHE A 84 1.68 -2.04 5.77
N GLY A 85 1.78 -0.72 5.91
CA GLY A 85 3.05 -0.01 6.08
C GLY A 85 3.62 -0.07 7.50
N ASP A 86 4.59 0.82 7.78
CA ASP A 86 5.20 0.96 9.11
C ASP A 86 4.27 1.72 10.07
N VAL A 87 3.76 2.88 9.67
CA VAL A 87 2.95 3.78 10.52
C VAL A 87 1.47 3.65 10.24
N SER A 88 1.11 3.49 8.98
CA SER A 88 -0.27 3.48 8.51
C SER A 88 -0.53 2.32 7.58
N THR A 89 -1.79 1.94 7.52
CA THR A 89 -2.34 1.01 6.53
C THR A 89 -3.24 1.80 5.59
N ARG A 90 -3.04 1.63 4.29
CA ARG A 90 -3.89 2.21 3.27
C ARG A 90 -4.75 1.14 2.61
N LEU A 91 -6.05 1.40 2.51
CA LEU A 91 -7.00 0.62 1.72
C LEU A 91 -7.39 1.41 0.48
N ASP A 92 -7.22 0.82 -0.69
CA ASP A 92 -7.74 1.32 -1.97
C ASP A 92 -8.69 0.27 -2.57
N LEU A 93 -9.87 0.71 -3.06
CA LEU A 93 -10.84 -0.15 -3.75
C LEU A 93 -10.80 0.16 -5.24
N PHE A 94 -10.59 -0.87 -6.03
CA PHE A 94 -10.55 -0.82 -7.49
C PHE A 94 -11.81 -1.45 -8.06
N VAL A 95 -12.41 -0.78 -9.05
CA VAL A 95 -13.44 -1.34 -9.93
C VAL A 95 -12.99 -1.10 -11.36
N ASP A 96 -13.02 -2.14 -12.18
CA ASP A 96 -12.54 -2.08 -13.57
C ASP A 96 -11.12 -1.49 -13.71
N GLY A 97 -10.27 -1.71 -12.71
CA GLY A 97 -8.90 -1.20 -12.68
C GLY A 97 -8.73 0.25 -12.21
N ALA A 98 -9.80 0.98 -11.95
CA ALA A 98 -9.77 2.36 -11.46
C ALA A 98 -10.03 2.41 -9.95
N VAL A 99 -9.30 3.26 -9.21
CA VAL A 99 -9.57 3.50 -7.79
C VAL A 99 -10.84 4.33 -7.64
N ILE A 100 -11.80 3.79 -6.91
CA ILE A 100 -13.08 4.46 -6.59
C ILE A 100 -13.19 4.89 -5.12
N TYR A 101 -12.34 4.33 -4.26
CA TYR A 101 -12.30 4.66 -2.83
C TYR A 101 -10.88 4.47 -2.30
N GLY A 102 -10.46 5.33 -1.40
CA GLY A 102 -9.19 5.20 -0.69
C GLY A 102 -9.28 5.74 0.74
N ARG A 103 -8.64 5.02 1.68
CA ARG A 103 -8.62 5.39 3.09
C ARG A 103 -7.32 5.00 3.76
N ASP A 104 -6.79 5.92 4.57
CA ASP A 104 -5.67 5.66 5.47
C ASP A 104 -6.18 5.35 6.89
N GLN A 105 -5.50 4.41 7.56
CA GLN A 105 -5.76 3.98 8.94
C GLN A 105 -4.45 4.06 9.73
N ASN A 106 -4.51 4.52 10.98
CA ASN A 106 -3.34 4.61 11.87
C ASN A 106 -3.02 3.25 12.49
N PHE A 107 -2.61 2.30 11.66
CA PHE A 107 -2.16 0.97 12.05
C PHE A 107 -0.98 0.56 11.18
N GLY A 108 0.10 0.02 11.75
CA GLY A 108 1.27 -0.42 10.99
C GLY A 108 2.28 -1.19 11.83
N GLY A 109 3.34 -1.63 11.17
CA GLY A 109 4.38 -2.49 11.75
C GLY A 109 5.16 -1.86 12.91
N ARG A 110 5.13 -0.53 13.03
CA ARG A 110 5.75 0.20 14.14
C ARG A 110 5.15 -0.19 15.49
N ILE A 111 3.87 -0.54 15.55
CA ILE A 111 3.22 -1.02 16.78
C ILE A 111 3.94 -2.27 17.30
N LEU A 112 4.26 -3.21 16.42
CA LEU A 112 4.99 -4.42 16.80
C LEU A 112 6.42 -4.09 17.24
N THR A 113 7.12 -3.19 16.54
CA THR A 113 8.47 -2.75 16.92
C THR A 113 8.50 -2.10 18.31
N GLU A 114 7.52 -1.22 18.59
CA GLU A 114 7.40 -0.59 19.90
C GLU A 114 7.06 -1.60 21.02
N ASN A 115 6.24 -2.59 20.72
CA ASN A 115 5.93 -3.68 21.67
C ASN A 115 7.18 -4.52 21.97
N ILE A 116 8.00 -4.85 20.96
CA ILE A 116 9.28 -5.55 21.11
C ILE A 116 10.23 -4.70 21.98
N ARG A 117 10.39 -3.43 21.62
CA ARG A 117 11.22 -2.47 22.37
C ARG A 117 10.84 -2.42 23.85
N SER A 118 9.55 -2.27 24.12
CA SER A 118 9.03 -2.15 25.49
C SER A 118 9.16 -3.46 26.27
N ARG A 119 8.91 -4.60 25.60
CA ARG A 119 8.92 -5.93 26.24
C ARG A 119 10.33 -6.37 26.65
N TYR A 120 11.34 -6.05 25.81
CA TYR A 120 12.72 -6.52 26.01
C TYR A 120 13.69 -5.43 26.51
N GLY A 121 13.22 -4.17 26.63
CA GLY A 121 14.04 -3.07 27.14
C GLY A 121 15.20 -2.67 26.22
N ILE A 122 15.04 -2.87 24.91
CA ILE A 122 16.04 -2.59 23.87
C ILE A 122 15.72 -1.29 23.12
N ASP A 123 16.67 -0.77 22.34
CA ASP A 123 16.41 0.41 21.52
C ASP A 123 15.56 0.09 20.27
N TYR A 124 15.04 1.14 19.60
CA TYR A 124 14.14 0.99 18.45
C TYR A 124 14.84 0.30 17.27
N ARG A 125 16.10 0.61 16.99
CA ARG A 125 16.85 0.04 15.88
C ARG A 125 17.11 -1.44 16.08
N GLU A 126 17.47 -1.82 17.30
CA GLU A 126 17.66 -3.20 17.70
C GLU A 126 16.33 -3.98 17.61
N ALA A 127 15.23 -3.42 18.13
CA ALA A 127 13.90 -4.02 18.02
C ALA A 127 13.48 -4.23 16.55
N GLU A 128 13.72 -3.26 15.67
CA GLU A 128 13.43 -3.36 14.25
C GLU A 128 14.29 -4.42 13.54
N ALA A 129 15.58 -4.50 13.90
CA ALA A 129 16.48 -5.51 13.36
C ALA A 129 16.05 -6.93 13.78
N LEU A 130 15.76 -7.15 15.05
CA LEU A 130 15.31 -8.44 15.59
C LEU A 130 13.94 -8.85 15.01
N LYS A 131 13.01 -7.91 14.87
CA LYS A 131 11.72 -8.16 14.18
C LYS A 131 11.92 -8.69 12.75
N ARG A 132 12.89 -8.15 12.03
CA ARG A 132 13.16 -8.53 10.62
C ARG A 132 13.91 -9.85 10.50
N THR A 133 14.80 -10.18 11.44
CA THR A 133 15.57 -11.43 11.44
C THR A 133 14.80 -12.59 12.06
N GLY A 134 13.82 -12.29 12.93
CA GLY A 134 13.11 -13.29 13.72
C GLY A 134 13.94 -13.84 14.89
N ASP A 135 15.11 -13.25 15.19
CA ASP A 135 16.00 -13.67 16.28
C ASP A 135 15.53 -13.10 17.63
N LEU A 136 14.33 -13.50 18.02
CA LEU A 136 13.65 -13.07 19.24
C LEU A 136 13.43 -14.26 20.19
N PRO A 137 13.29 -14.01 21.51
CA PRO A 137 13.04 -15.05 22.50
C PRO A 137 11.80 -15.91 22.15
N GLN A 138 11.77 -17.18 22.62
CA GLN A 138 10.72 -18.15 22.30
C GLN A 138 9.30 -17.66 22.62
N ASN A 139 9.14 -16.80 23.62
CA ASN A 139 7.84 -16.25 23.98
C ASN A 139 7.36 -15.11 23.05
N TYR A 140 8.21 -14.62 22.15
CA TYR A 140 7.86 -13.56 21.21
C TYR A 140 6.60 -13.89 20.38
N GLU A 141 6.53 -15.11 19.87
CA GLU A 141 5.40 -15.55 19.06
C GLU A 141 4.08 -15.42 19.82
N ALA A 142 4.02 -15.95 21.03
CA ALA A 142 2.78 -15.96 21.82
C ALA A 142 2.45 -14.59 22.44
N ASP A 143 3.47 -13.88 22.95
CA ASP A 143 3.25 -12.65 23.70
C ASP A 143 3.03 -11.42 22.81
N LEU A 144 3.67 -11.37 21.63
CA LEU A 144 3.71 -10.18 20.80
C LEU A 144 3.22 -10.41 19.36
N LEU A 145 3.72 -11.43 18.64
CA LEU A 145 3.42 -11.59 17.23
C LEU A 145 1.99 -12.08 17.00
N ALA A 146 1.52 -13.08 17.73
CA ALA A 146 0.15 -13.58 17.58
C ALA A 146 -0.90 -12.51 17.90
N PRO A 147 -0.80 -11.75 19.02
CA PRO A 147 -1.69 -10.61 19.26
C PRO A 147 -1.63 -9.52 18.17
N PHE A 148 -0.46 -9.26 17.61
CA PHE A 148 -0.31 -8.30 16.52
C PHE A 148 -0.98 -8.79 15.23
N ARG A 149 -0.81 -10.07 14.86
CA ARG A 149 -1.51 -10.68 13.71
C ARG A 149 -3.02 -10.56 13.83
N GLU A 150 -3.55 -10.87 15.00
CA GLU A 150 -4.99 -10.72 15.29
C GLU A 150 -5.46 -9.26 15.21
N ALA A 151 -4.65 -8.31 15.69
CA ALA A 151 -4.96 -6.89 15.57
C ALA A 151 -4.98 -6.45 14.10
N MET A 152 -4.01 -6.92 13.30
CA MET A 152 -3.92 -6.63 11.86
C MET A 152 -5.14 -7.19 11.11
N ALA A 153 -5.58 -8.41 11.41
CA ALA A 153 -6.74 -9.01 10.78
C ALA A 153 -8.05 -8.27 11.13
N ARG A 154 -8.21 -7.85 12.39
CA ARG A 154 -9.34 -6.98 12.80
C ARG A 154 -9.32 -5.63 12.11
N GLU A 155 -8.13 -5.06 11.92
CA GLU A 155 -7.97 -3.77 11.21
C GLU A 155 -8.33 -3.90 9.74
N ALA A 156 -7.98 -5.02 9.10
CA ALA A 156 -8.41 -5.34 7.75
C ALA A 156 -9.94 -5.44 7.65
N ALA A 157 -10.58 -6.20 8.55
CA ALA A 157 -12.03 -6.35 8.57
C ALA A 157 -12.73 -5.01 8.75
N ARG A 158 -12.27 -4.18 9.70
CA ARG A 158 -12.81 -2.83 9.92
C ARG A 158 -12.65 -1.93 8.69
N GLY A 159 -11.51 -1.98 8.01
CA GLY A 159 -11.29 -1.24 6.76
C GLY A 159 -12.27 -1.65 5.67
N MET A 160 -12.49 -2.94 5.50
CA MET A 160 -13.45 -3.50 4.54
C MET A 160 -14.90 -3.09 4.86
N GLU A 161 -15.31 -3.13 6.12
CA GLU A 161 -16.64 -2.66 6.55
C GLU A 161 -16.85 -1.18 6.21
N PHE A 162 -15.88 -0.31 6.48
CA PHE A 162 -15.94 1.10 6.11
C PHE A 162 -16.01 1.28 4.60
N CYS A 163 -15.21 0.54 3.84
CA CYS A 163 -15.20 0.57 2.40
C CYS A 163 -16.58 0.25 1.82
N LEU A 164 -17.21 -0.82 2.25
CA LEU A 164 -18.55 -1.22 1.80
C LEU A 164 -19.66 -0.27 2.26
N SER A 165 -19.53 0.32 3.47
CA SER A 165 -20.51 1.27 4.00
C SER A 165 -20.52 2.63 3.30
N ALA A 166 -19.45 3.00 2.63
CA ALA A 166 -19.29 4.31 2.00
C ALA A 166 -20.10 4.51 0.70
N ARG A 167 -20.92 3.52 0.30
CA ARG A 167 -21.90 3.59 -0.81
C ARG A 167 -21.32 4.02 -2.16
N HIS A 168 -20.20 3.44 -2.57
CA HIS A 168 -19.59 3.69 -3.89
C HIS A 168 -20.26 2.90 -5.03
N GLY A 169 -21.45 2.34 -4.82
CA GLY A 169 -22.12 1.49 -5.80
C GLY A 169 -21.59 0.05 -5.85
N VAL A 170 -20.72 -0.32 -4.90
CA VAL A 170 -20.17 -1.68 -4.73
C VAL A 170 -20.85 -2.36 -3.56
N GLU A 171 -21.50 -3.49 -3.81
CA GLU A 171 -22.20 -4.27 -2.78
C GLU A 171 -21.31 -5.35 -2.14
N HIS A 172 -20.27 -5.78 -2.85
CA HIS A 172 -19.32 -6.79 -2.37
C HIS A 172 -17.92 -6.53 -2.96
N VAL A 173 -16.92 -7.11 -2.33
CA VAL A 173 -15.54 -7.13 -2.82
C VAL A 173 -15.20 -8.57 -3.21
N ASP A 174 -14.67 -8.78 -4.41
CA ASP A 174 -14.38 -10.12 -4.94
C ASP A 174 -13.09 -10.72 -4.38
N ALA A 175 -12.10 -9.88 -4.07
CA ALA A 175 -10.85 -10.29 -3.45
C ALA A 175 -10.18 -9.13 -2.72
N LEU A 176 -9.41 -9.46 -1.68
CA LEU A 176 -8.51 -8.56 -0.98
C LEU A 176 -7.06 -8.92 -1.31
N LEU A 177 -6.32 -7.96 -1.83
CA LEU A 177 -4.89 -8.05 -2.01
C LEU A 177 -4.19 -7.36 -0.83
N ILE A 178 -3.24 -8.02 -0.19
CA ILE A 178 -2.45 -7.42 0.88
C ILE A 178 -1.01 -7.21 0.45
N CYS A 179 -0.45 -6.08 0.79
CA CYS A 179 0.93 -5.70 0.48
C CYS A 179 1.57 -4.93 1.64
N GLY A 180 2.79 -4.42 1.43
CA GLY A 180 3.56 -3.75 2.46
C GLY A 180 4.38 -4.70 3.33
N GLY A 181 5.12 -4.15 4.28
CA GLY A 181 6.06 -4.91 5.12
C GLY A 181 5.40 -5.97 5.98
N CYS A 182 4.22 -5.68 6.54
CA CYS A 182 3.51 -6.59 7.43
C CYS A 182 2.82 -7.74 6.66
N ALA A 183 2.58 -7.62 5.37
CA ALA A 183 2.05 -8.72 4.54
C ALA A 183 3.04 -9.91 4.42
N GLN A 184 4.32 -9.69 4.75
CA GLN A 184 5.34 -10.74 4.77
C GLN A 184 5.33 -11.61 6.04
N ILE A 185 4.55 -11.22 7.07
CA ILE A 185 4.38 -12.05 8.26
C ILE A 185 3.70 -13.36 7.85
N PRO A 186 4.26 -14.53 8.26
CA PRO A 186 3.66 -15.82 7.91
C PRO A 186 2.19 -15.93 8.29
N ASP A 187 1.40 -16.60 7.45
CA ASP A 187 -0.02 -16.92 7.64
C ASP A 187 -0.96 -15.71 7.73
N MET A 188 -0.51 -14.50 7.31
CA MET A 188 -1.37 -13.32 7.37
C MET A 188 -2.53 -13.35 6.38
N ALA A 189 -2.32 -13.82 5.14
CA ALA A 189 -3.39 -13.84 4.16
C ALA A 189 -4.56 -14.74 4.60
N PRO A 190 -4.35 -16.03 5.00
CA PRO A 190 -5.45 -16.87 5.47
C PRO A 190 -6.08 -16.37 6.78
N LEU A 191 -5.31 -15.73 7.67
CA LEU A 191 -5.87 -15.15 8.88
C LEU A 191 -6.80 -13.97 8.57
N ILE A 192 -6.36 -13.04 7.71
CA ILE A 192 -7.19 -11.92 7.26
C ILE A 192 -8.43 -12.44 6.53
N GLU A 193 -8.28 -13.40 5.61
CA GLU A 193 -9.40 -14.03 4.91
C GLU A 193 -10.48 -14.54 5.87
N SER A 194 -10.08 -15.21 6.96
CA SER A 194 -11.02 -15.71 7.97
C SER A 194 -11.81 -14.60 8.69
N HIS A 195 -11.27 -13.36 8.74
CA HIS A 195 -11.92 -12.21 9.39
C HIS A 195 -12.76 -11.39 8.40
N VAL A 196 -12.31 -11.26 7.15
CA VAL A 196 -13.00 -10.42 6.15
C VAL A 196 -14.02 -11.20 5.33
N GLY A 197 -13.89 -12.52 5.26
CA GLY A 197 -14.80 -13.40 4.53
C GLY A 197 -14.71 -13.34 3.01
N VAL A 198 -13.61 -12.75 2.47
CA VAL A 198 -13.33 -12.71 1.02
C VAL A 198 -11.94 -13.27 0.73
N PRO A 199 -11.71 -13.90 -0.44
CA PRO A 199 -10.41 -14.42 -0.82
C PRO A 199 -9.32 -13.37 -0.64
N THR A 200 -8.26 -13.71 0.13
CA THR A 200 -7.18 -12.79 0.46
C THR A 200 -5.85 -13.33 -0.04
N LEU A 201 -5.15 -12.54 -0.85
CA LEU A 201 -3.91 -12.90 -1.50
C LEU A 201 -2.80 -11.89 -1.19
N ILE A 202 -1.55 -12.38 -1.12
CA ILE A 202 -0.38 -11.49 -1.05
C ILE A 202 -0.11 -10.95 -2.45
N ALA A 203 -0.08 -9.64 -2.58
CA ALA A 203 0.19 -8.97 -3.85
C ALA A 203 1.67 -9.10 -4.24
N ASP A 204 1.92 -9.60 -5.44
CA ASP A 204 3.27 -9.78 -6.00
C ASP A 204 3.32 -9.17 -7.42
N PRO A 205 3.99 -8.00 -7.60
CA PRO A 205 4.11 -7.37 -8.91
C PRO A 205 5.08 -8.10 -9.86
N PHE A 206 5.76 -9.15 -9.38
CA PHE A 206 6.72 -9.95 -10.16
C PHE A 206 6.23 -11.37 -10.42
N ALA A 207 5.00 -11.70 -10.03
CA ALA A 207 4.41 -13.01 -10.26
C ALA A 207 4.30 -13.33 -11.77
N PRO A 208 4.27 -14.61 -12.14
CA PRO A 208 4.07 -15.01 -13.53
C PRO A 208 2.82 -14.34 -14.13
N GLY A 209 2.98 -13.70 -15.29
CA GLY A 209 1.90 -12.93 -15.95
C GLY A 209 2.02 -11.41 -15.78
N SER A 210 2.76 -10.90 -14.79
CA SER A 210 2.95 -9.46 -14.59
C SER A 210 3.75 -8.76 -15.70
N GLY A 211 4.51 -9.51 -16.49
CA GLY A 211 5.42 -8.96 -17.50
C GLY A 211 6.73 -8.39 -16.94
N ILE A 212 6.89 -8.32 -15.61
CA ILE A 212 8.11 -7.83 -14.96
C ILE A 212 9.02 -9.01 -14.55
N ARG A 213 10.31 -8.87 -14.83
CA ARG A 213 11.34 -9.81 -14.35
C ARG A 213 12.07 -9.21 -13.16
N ALA A 214 12.09 -9.94 -12.05
CA ALA A 214 12.84 -9.57 -10.86
C ALA A 214 13.95 -10.57 -10.57
N SER A 215 15.07 -10.10 -9.98
CA SER A 215 16.05 -10.99 -9.38
C SER A 215 15.45 -11.73 -8.19
N LYS A 216 16.01 -12.88 -7.80
CA LYS A 216 15.57 -13.63 -6.62
C LYS A 216 15.56 -12.77 -5.34
N LEU A 217 16.51 -11.84 -5.23
CA LEU A 217 16.59 -10.91 -4.09
C LEU A 217 15.40 -9.95 -4.08
N VAL A 218 15.07 -9.36 -5.23
CA VAL A 218 13.95 -8.41 -5.34
C VAL A 218 12.61 -9.13 -5.15
N ALA A 219 12.43 -10.28 -5.77
CA ALA A 219 11.22 -11.10 -5.65
C ALA A 219 10.91 -11.50 -4.20
N ARG A 220 11.93 -11.66 -3.34
CA ARG A 220 11.75 -11.92 -1.91
C ARG A 220 10.98 -10.79 -1.21
N TYR A 221 11.07 -9.58 -1.72
CA TYR A 221 10.43 -8.38 -1.16
C TYR A 221 9.26 -7.90 -2.01
N ALA A 222 8.69 -8.76 -2.84
CA ALA A 222 7.63 -8.44 -3.79
C ALA A 222 6.48 -7.62 -3.19
N PRO A 223 5.91 -7.96 -2.01
CA PRO A 223 4.81 -7.21 -1.43
C PRO A 223 5.16 -5.74 -1.07
N LEU A 224 6.44 -5.42 -0.86
CA LEU A 224 6.90 -4.06 -0.61
C LEU A 224 7.13 -3.25 -1.88
N MET A 225 7.16 -3.91 -3.05
CA MET A 225 7.64 -3.31 -4.30
C MET A 225 6.51 -2.77 -5.20
N ILE A 226 5.25 -2.91 -4.83
CA ILE A 226 4.11 -2.51 -5.67
C ILE A 226 4.20 -1.03 -6.05
N LYS A 227 4.39 -0.16 -5.08
CA LYS A 227 4.55 1.28 -5.29
C LYS A 227 5.80 1.61 -6.12
N ALA A 228 6.91 0.92 -5.85
CA ALA A 228 8.15 1.08 -6.61
C ALA A 228 8.00 0.60 -8.07
N ALA A 229 7.30 -0.50 -8.31
CA ALA A 229 6.99 -0.97 -9.65
C ALA A 229 6.15 0.06 -10.43
N GLY A 230 5.12 0.62 -9.78
CA GLY A 230 4.30 1.68 -10.38
C GLY A 230 5.04 2.98 -10.65
N LEU A 231 6.02 3.36 -9.81
CA LEU A 231 6.91 4.50 -10.06
C LEU A 231 7.84 4.23 -11.25
N ALA A 232 8.37 3.01 -11.38
CA ALA A 232 9.33 2.66 -12.41
C ALA A 232 8.75 2.77 -13.84
N VAL A 233 7.45 2.56 -14.02
CA VAL A 233 6.80 2.63 -15.34
C VAL A 233 6.34 4.02 -15.73
N ARG A 234 6.26 4.96 -14.81
CA ARG A 234 5.78 6.31 -15.12
C ARG A 234 6.66 7.08 -16.12
N GLY A 235 7.91 6.77 -16.25
CA GLY A 235 8.83 7.43 -17.19
C GLY A 235 9.09 6.63 -18.47
N ALA A 236 8.41 5.49 -18.65
CA ALA A 236 8.61 4.57 -19.77
C ALA A 236 7.56 4.72 -20.90
N THR A 237 6.58 5.63 -20.72
CA THR A 237 5.53 5.98 -21.72
C THR A 237 5.76 7.34 -22.31
#